data_130e33739b35921b13ab2caba89495df
#
_entry.id   130e33739b35921b13ab2caba89495df
#
_cell.length_a   1.000
_cell.length_b   1.000
_cell.length_c   1.000
_cell.angle_alpha   90.00
_cell.angle_beta   90.00
_cell.angle_gamma   90.00
#
_symmetry.space_group_name_H-M   'P 1'
#
loop_
_entity.id
_entity.type
_entity.pdbx_description
1 polymer ?
#
loop_
_entity_poly.entity_id
_entity_poly.type
_entity_poly.pdbx_seq_one_letter_code
_entity_poly.pdbx_strand_id
1 'polypeptide(L)'
;MGDIDMIQTKTTFTVYSPPTLLYGKGAFEEVGTQAKKLGTKALIVSDPIMDSLGFVNKCEALLQEQGIASVSYLGVTSEPVDTYVTEALDVLQHNDCDIIISVGGGSCIDTAKAVAVVATNGGYIGDYMNQKKLANENPIPHIAIPTTAGTGSEATNATVITDTTNDIKMMIKQPAFMPNIAIVDPVLTLTSPPAITAATGIDALSHAVESYLSRLAHPYTNMLALSAMKLIVENMLTVYEDGDNIEAREAMALGSMQAGLSFSNASVVLVHGMSRPIGALFHVPHGISNAMLLPAVLDYSKDACVERLADLGRLFNHGRLEMSQVELADFAIESIKELCKKMNIGNLKDWGIDEQAFYEAIPKMATDALASGSPGNNPKVPTKEELMELYKVAYHYEF
;
A
#
# COMPACT_ATOMS: atom_id res chain seq x y z
N MET A 1 30.62 -32.43 -16.07
CA MET A 1 31.00 -31.18 -15.41
C MET A 1 30.03 -30.15 -15.96
N GLY A 2 28.90 -29.98 -15.29
CA GLY A 2 27.86 -29.04 -15.70
C GLY A 2 28.25 -27.64 -15.25
N ASP A 3 28.07 -26.68 -16.12
CA ASP A 3 28.20 -25.27 -15.84
C ASP A 3 27.23 -24.91 -14.71
N ILE A 4 27.78 -24.60 -13.54
CA ILE A 4 27.04 -23.95 -12.49
C ILE A 4 26.82 -22.53 -13.00
N ASP A 5 25.59 -22.25 -13.49
CA ASP A 5 25.12 -20.90 -13.76
C ASP A 5 25.41 -20.07 -12.50
N MET A 6 26.44 -19.24 -12.58
CA MET A 6 26.66 -18.19 -11.60
C MET A 6 25.49 -17.23 -11.74
N ILE A 7 24.45 -17.44 -10.93
CA ILE A 7 23.48 -16.40 -10.65
C ILE A 7 24.31 -15.23 -10.17
N GLN A 8 24.42 -14.19 -10.99
CA GLN A 8 25.03 -12.92 -10.57
C GLN A 8 24.22 -12.42 -9.38
N THR A 9 24.65 -12.76 -8.18
CA THR A 9 24.07 -12.20 -6.96
C THR A 9 24.33 -10.71 -7.01
N LYS A 10 23.26 -9.94 -7.25
CA LYS A 10 23.31 -8.47 -7.17
C LYS A 10 23.85 -8.11 -5.80
N THR A 11 25.04 -7.51 -5.75
CA THR A 11 25.75 -7.22 -4.51
C THR A 11 25.46 -5.79 -4.00
N THR A 12 24.78 -4.96 -4.84
CA THR A 12 24.46 -3.57 -4.51
C THR A 12 22.96 -3.33 -4.69
N PHE A 13 22.36 -2.64 -3.74
CA PHE A 13 20.94 -2.29 -3.73
C PHE A 13 20.79 -0.79 -3.52
N THR A 14 19.90 -0.16 -4.29
CA THR A 14 19.48 1.21 -4.04
C THR A 14 18.25 1.18 -3.16
N VAL A 15 18.27 1.96 -2.09
CA VAL A 15 17.15 2.09 -1.14
C VAL A 15 16.58 3.50 -1.24
N TYR A 16 15.29 3.61 -1.42
CA TYR A 16 14.54 4.86 -1.42
C TYR A 16 13.67 4.93 -0.16
N SER A 17 13.70 6.09 0.50
CA SER A 17 12.85 6.41 1.65
C SER A 17 12.57 7.91 1.66
N PRO A 18 11.52 8.38 2.33
CA PRO A 18 11.39 9.80 2.60
C PRO A 18 12.63 10.32 3.32
N PRO A 19 13.17 11.49 2.93
CA PRO A 19 14.32 12.11 3.63
C PRO A 19 14.08 12.35 5.11
N THR A 20 12.81 12.57 5.50
CA THR A 20 12.40 12.74 6.89
C THR A 20 11.16 11.88 7.19
N LEU A 21 11.25 11.09 8.25
CA LEU A 21 10.15 10.32 8.82
C LEU A 21 9.93 10.81 10.26
N LEU A 22 8.74 11.35 10.53
CA LEU A 22 8.27 11.62 11.89
C LEU A 22 7.23 10.56 12.24
N TYR A 23 7.42 9.91 13.38
CA TYR A 23 6.55 8.83 13.79
C TYR A 23 6.27 8.95 15.29
N GLY A 24 5.02 8.66 15.67
CA GLY A 24 4.58 8.57 17.04
C GLY A 24 3.41 9.49 17.35
N LYS A 25 2.83 9.29 18.54
CA LYS A 25 1.68 10.04 19.03
C LYS A 25 1.99 11.53 19.11
N GLY A 26 1.17 12.34 18.45
CA GLY A 26 1.33 13.78 18.38
C GLY A 26 2.28 14.25 17.25
N ALA A 27 2.77 13.36 16.41
CA ALA A 27 3.64 13.75 15.29
C ALA A 27 2.97 14.73 14.32
N PHE A 28 1.63 14.71 14.22
CA PHE A 28 0.86 15.65 13.39
C PHE A 28 1.02 17.10 13.80
N GLU A 29 1.25 17.40 15.09
CA GLU A 29 1.48 18.75 15.60
C GLU A 29 2.71 19.42 14.96
N GLU A 30 3.64 18.62 14.43
CA GLU A 30 4.86 19.12 13.80
C GLU A 30 4.66 19.58 12.33
N VAL A 31 3.47 19.38 11.74
CA VAL A 31 3.24 19.66 10.30
C VAL A 31 3.63 21.10 9.92
N GLY A 32 3.23 22.09 10.70
CA GLY A 32 3.58 23.49 10.44
C GLY A 32 5.09 23.74 10.50
N THR A 33 5.76 23.18 11.51
CA THR A 33 7.21 23.30 11.70
C THR A 33 7.97 22.66 10.51
N GLN A 34 7.48 21.52 10.02
CA GLN A 34 8.12 20.84 8.88
C GLN A 34 7.81 21.58 7.57
N ALA A 35 6.57 22.02 7.36
CA ALA A 35 6.17 22.76 6.17
C ALA A 35 6.97 24.05 5.96
N LYS A 36 7.27 24.77 7.04
CA LYS A 36 8.07 26.00 7.01
C LYS A 36 9.49 25.82 6.44
N LYS A 37 10.01 24.59 6.45
CA LYS A 37 11.32 24.26 5.85
C LYS A 37 11.26 24.09 4.34
N LEU A 38 10.04 23.91 3.79
CA LEU A 38 9.82 23.51 2.41
C LEU A 38 9.19 24.60 1.55
N GLY A 39 8.36 25.48 2.13
CA GLY A 39 7.68 26.51 1.35
C GLY A 39 6.89 27.49 2.22
N THR A 40 6.06 28.28 1.56
CA THR A 40 5.32 29.41 2.17
C THR A 40 3.82 29.34 1.98
N LYS A 41 3.35 28.57 1.00
CA LYS A 41 1.93 28.39 0.72
C LYS A 41 1.59 26.94 0.35
N ALA A 42 0.72 26.31 1.13
CA ALA A 42 0.39 24.90 1.02
C ALA A 42 -0.90 24.67 0.24
N LEU A 43 -0.89 23.65 -0.65
CA LEU A 43 -2.08 22.94 -1.07
C LEU A 43 -2.30 21.75 -0.13
N ILE A 44 -3.43 21.70 0.57
CA ILE A 44 -3.84 20.52 1.35
C ILE A 44 -4.72 19.65 0.44
N VAL A 45 -4.28 18.42 0.16
CA VAL A 45 -5.03 17.41 -0.59
C VAL A 45 -5.67 16.43 0.40
N SER A 46 -7.00 16.38 0.41
CA SER A 46 -7.75 15.59 1.38
C SER A 46 -9.10 15.14 0.82
N ASP A 47 -9.92 14.56 1.67
CA ASP A 47 -11.27 14.11 1.38
C ASP A 47 -12.30 14.74 2.33
N PRO A 48 -13.61 14.71 1.97
CA PRO A 48 -14.67 15.32 2.81
C PRO A 48 -14.80 14.68 4.19
N ILE A 49 -14.38 13.43 4.38
CA ILE A 49 -14.44 12.73 5.67
C ILE A 49 -13.39 13.33 6.61
N MET A 50 -12.16 13.48 6.14
CA MET A 50 -11.08 14.09 6.94
C MET A 50 -11.38 15.54 7.30
N ASP A 51 -12.03 16.28 6.41
CA ASP A 51 -12.51 17.64 6.70
C ASP A 51 -13.59 17.62 7.79
N SER A 52 -14.59 16.75 7.65
CA SER A 52 -15.67 16.61 8.66
C SER A 52 -15.18 16.16 10.04
N LEU A 53 -14.08 15.41 10.10
CA LEU A 53 -13.40 15.00 11.33
C LEU A 53 -12.51 16.11 11.92
N GLY A 54 -12.36 17.24 11.22
CA GLY A 54 -11.58 18.39 11.66
C GLY A 54 -10.08 18.29 11.43
N PHE A 55 -9.59 17.25 10.76
CA PHE A 55 -8.15 17.07 10.51
C PHE A 55 -7.60 18.11 9.52
N VAL A 56 -8.41 18.50 8.51
CA VAL A 56 -8.04 19.55 7.56
C VAL A 56 -7.93 20.89 8.28
N ASN A 57 -8.96 21.28 9.05
CA ASN A 57 -8.96 22.52 9.83
C ASN A 57 -7.79 22.57 10.83
N LYS A 58 -7.47 21.44 11.48
CA LYS A 58 -6.32 21.35 12.38
C LYS A 58 -5.01 21.56 11.63
N CYS A 59 -4.84 20.96 10.45
CA CYS A 59 -3.69 21.17 9.60
C CYS A 59 -3.53 22.64 9.22
N GLU A 60 -4.60 23.29 8.76
CA GLU A 60 -4.62 24.72 8.41
C GLU A 60 -4.21 25.60 9.60
N ALA A 61 -4.73 25.32 10.81
CA ALA A 61 -4.36 26.06 12.01
C ALA A 61 -2.87 25.93 12.35
N LEU A 62 -2.32 24.71 12.30
CA LEU A 62 -0.90 24.45 12.55
C LEU A 62 0.01 25.12 11.52
N LEU A 63 -0.42 25.21 10.26
CA LEU A 63 0.29 25.93 9.20
C LEU A 63 0.25 27.44 9.46
N GLN A 64 -0.92 27.98 9.81
CA GLN A 64 -1.11 29.40 10.11
C GLN A 64 -0.26 29.85 11.30
N GLU A 65 -0.10 29.04 12.35
CA GLU A 65 0.79 29.32 13.49
C GLU A 65 2.25 29.53 13.07
N GLN A 66 2.66 28.90 11.96
CA GLN A 66 4.00 29.05 11.37
C GLN A 66 4.08 30.11 10.27
N GLY A 67 2.96 30.82 10.01
CA GLY A 67 2.87 31.86 8.99
C GLY A 67 2.76 31.32 7.56
N ILE A 68 2.32 30.09 7.39
CA ILE A 68 2.14 29.44 6.08
C ILE A 68 0.66 29.59 5.68
N ALA A 69 0.42 30.17 4.52
CA ALA A 69 -0.91 30.21 3.93
C ALA A 69 -1.29 28.84 3.38
N SER A 70 -2.59 28.51 3.38
CA SER A 70 -3.07 27.25 2.82
C SER A 70 -4.37 27.42 2.03
N VAL A 71 -4.57 26.51 1.08
CA VAL A 71 -5.83 26.24 0.40
C VAL A 71 -6.04 24.74 0.37
N SER A 72 -7.31 24.30 0.37
CA SER A 72 -7.63 22.88 0.45
C SER A 72 -8.33 22.40 -0.83
N TYR A 73 -7.93 21.21 -1.32
CA TYR A 73 -8.66 20.43 -2.31
C TYR A 73 -9.24 19.21 -1.62
N LEU A 74 -10.56 19.10 -1.57
CA LEU A 74 -11.30 18.06 -0.85
C LEU A 74 -12.01 17.08 -1.82
N GLY A 75 -11.59 17.04 -3.07
CA GLY A 75 -12.24 16.28 -4.13
C GLY A 75 -11.93 14.78 -4.16
N VAL A 76 -11.06 14.27 -3.28
CA VAL A 76 -10.71 12.84 -3.28
C VAL A 76 -11.81 12.04 -2.57
N THR A 77 -12.80 11.56 -3.34
CA THR A 77 -14.00 10.89 -2.77
C THR A 77 -14.02 9.37 -2.97
N SER A 78 -13.02 8.82 -3.66
CA SER A 78 -12.89 7.39 -3.98
C SER A 78 -11.43 6.96 -4.08
N GLU A 79 -11.17 5.79 -4.67
CA GLU A 79 -9.83 5.45 -5.13
C GLU A 79 -9.31 6.52 -6.12
N PRO A 80 -7.97 6.76 -6.15
CA PRO A 80 -7.44 7.90 -6.89
C PRO A 80 -7.70 7.76 -8.41
N VAL A 81 -8.20 8.82 -9.01
CA VAL A 81 -8.44 8.91 -10.45
C VAL A 81 -7.69 10.10 -11.04
N ASP A 82 -7.45 10.05 -12.34
CA ASP A 82 -6.71 11.09 -13.09
C ASP A 82 -7.37 12.46 -13.08
N THR A 83 -8.70 12.51 -12.96
CA THR A 83 -9.45 13.76 -12.82
C THR A 83 -9.12 14.49 -11.51
N TYR A 84 -8.95 13.77 -10.38
CA TYR A 84 -8.53 14.41 -9.13
C TYR A 84 -7.15 15.05 -9.24
N VAL A 85 -6.23 14.41 -9.99
CA VAL A 85 -4.90 14.98 -10.24
C VAL A 85 -5.02 16.30 -11.01
N THR A 86 -5.85 16.35 -12.05
CA THR A 86 -6.06 17.55 -12.85
C THR A 86 -6.70 18.68 -12.03
N GLU A 87 -7.76 18.37 -11.29
CA GLU A 87 -8.47 19.35 -10.46
C GLU A 87 -7.57 19.91 -9.34
N ALA A 88 -6.84 19.06 -8.62
CA ALA A 88 -5.93 19.49 -7.57
C ALA A 88 -4.74 20.30 -8.12
N LEU A 89 -4.25 19.94 -9.32
CA LEU A 89 -3.21 20.72 -10.04
C LEU A 89 -3.70 22.11 -10.37
N ASP A 90 -4.93 22.25 -10.84
CA ASP A 90 -5.54 23.56 -11.15
C ASP A 90 -5.63 24.42 -9.89
N VAL A 91 -6.03 23.84 -8.73
CA VAL A 91 -6.06 24.55 -7.45
C VAL A 91 -4.66 25.00 -7.03
N LEU A 92 -3.66 24.12 -7.16
CA LEU A 92 -2.26 24.43 -6.84
C LEU A 92 -1.75 25.62 -7.65
N GLN A 93 -1.98 25.58 -8.99
CA GLN A 93 -1.47 26.61 -9.92
C GLN A 93 -2.18 27.95 -9.76
N HIS A 94 -3.52 27.96 -9.64
CA HIS A 94 -4.31 29.19 -9.46
C HIS A 94 -4.00 29.92 -8.15
N ASN A 95 -3.48 29.21 -7.18
CA ASN A 95 -3.16 29.78 -5.87
C ASN A 95 -1.65 29.95 -5.63
N ASP A 96 -0.79 29.67 -6.60
CA ASP A 96 0.66 29.75 -6.48
C ASP A 96 1.19 28.98 -5.25
N CYS A 97 0.70 27.76 -5.00
CA CYS A 97 1.17 26.95 -3.91
C CYS A 97 2.56 26.36 -4.22
N ASP A 98 3.46 26.39 -3.25
CA ASP A 98 4.84 25.94 -3.35
C ASP A 98 5.17 24.68 -2.54
N ILE A 99 4.20 24.18 -1.74
CA ILE A 99 4.24 22.89 -1.04
C ILE A 99 2.90 22.18 -1.15
N ILE A 100 2.91 20.85 -1.05
CA ILE A 100 1.72 20.01 -0.98
C ILE A 100 1.72 19.25 0.34
N ILE A 101 0.56 19.17 0.98
CA ILE A 101 0.34 18.37 2.19
C ILE A 101 -0.85 17.45 1.93
N SER A 102 -0.66 16.14 2.00
CA SER A 102 -1.78 15.21 1.95
C SER A 102 -2.17 14.77 3.36
N VAL A 103 -3.45 14.90 3.70
CA VAL A 103 -4.05 14.43 4.95
C VAL A 103 -5.15 13.45 4.61
N GLY A 104 -4.92 12.15 4.80
CA GLY A 104 -5.90 11.14 4.40
C GLY A 104 -5.30 9.76 4.20
N GLY A 105 -6.09 8.85 3.64
CA GLY A 105 -5.64 7.53 3.25
C GLY A 105 -4.74 7.55 2.01
N GLY A 106 -4.41 6.36 1.50
CA GLY A 106 -3.57 6.19 0.31
C GLY A 106 -4.06 6.99 -0.90
N SER A 107 -5.38 7.15 -1.09
CA SER A 107 -5.95 7.91 -2.20
C SER A 107 -5.53 9.38 -2.20
N CYS A 108 -5.57 10.05 -1.05
CA CYS A 108 -5.14 11.44 -0.91
C CYS A 108 -3.63 11.57 -1.14
N ILE A 109 -2.85 10.63 -0.60
CA ILE A 109 -1.39 10.64 -0.73
C ILE A 109 -0.98 10.41 -2.19
N ASP A 110 -1.58 9.43 -2.86
CA ASP A 110 -1.28 9.10 -4.25
C ASP A 110 -1.67 10.24 -5.21
N THR A 111 -2.84 10.87 -5.00
CA THR A 111 -3.22 12.07 -5.74
C THR A 111 -2.20 13.19 -5.55
N ALA A 112 -1.79 13.47 -4.30
CA ALA A 112 -0.82 14.51 -3.97
C ALA A 112 0.56 14.26 -4.62
N LYS A 113 1.06 13.03 -4.61
CA LYS A 113 2.29 12.63 -5.30
C LYS A 113 2.22 12.90 -6.81
N ALA A 114 1.10 12.53 -7.42
CA ALA A 114 0.87 12.76 -8.84
C ALA A 114 0.85 14.25 -9.17
N VAL A 115 0.14 15.06 -8.38
CA VAL A 115 0.11 16.53 -8.52
C VAL A 115 1.51 17.12 -8.38
N ALA A 116 2.29 16.70 -7.35
CA ALA A 116 3.63 17.18 -7.09
C ALA A 116 4.56 17.02 -8.29
N VAL A 117 4.50 15.85 -8.94
CA VAL A 117 5.33 15.54 -10.10
C VAL A 117 4.84 16.25 -11.36
N VAL A 118 3.53 16.21 -11.64
CA VAL A 118 2.96 16.81 -12.87
C VAL A 118 3.10 18.33 -12.85
N ALA A 119 3.03 18.98 -11.68
CA ALA A 119 3.16 20.43 -11.54
C ALA A 119 4.49 20.98 -12.11
N THR A 120 5.57 20.23 -11.96
CA THR A 120 6.91 20.67 -12.41
C THR A 120 7.36 20.02 -13.72
N ASN A 121 6.90 18.79 -13.99
CA ASN A 121 7.33 18.01 -15.14
C ASN A 121 6.30 18.04 -16.30
N GLY A 122 5.08 18.52 -16.05
CA GLY A 122 4.01 18.67 -17.05
C GLY A 122 3.49 17.34 -17.60
N GLY A 123 2.56 17.42 -18.55
CA GLY A 123 1.96 16.28 -19.23
C GLY A 123 0.82 15.63 -18.44
N TYR A 124 0.36 14.48 -18.93
CA TYR A 124 -0.65 13.66 -18.30
C TYR A 124 0.01 12.65 -17.35
N ILE A 125 -0.60 12.36 -16.19
CA ILE A 125 -0.01 11.43 -15.22
C ILE A 125 0.27 10.04 -15.83
N GLY A 126 -0.57 9.55 -16.72
CA GLY A 126 -0.38 8.28 -17.42
C GLY A 126 0.85 8.23 -18.33
N ASP A 127 1.39 9.37 -18.73
CA ASP A 127 2.63 9.42 -19.53
C ASP A 127 3.83 8.86 -18.76
N TYR A 128 3.79 8.90 -17.44
CA TYR A 128 4.86 8.41 -16.56
C TYR A 128 4.83 6.90 -16.34
N MET A 129 3.76 6.23 -16.75
CA MET A 129 3.61 4.78 -16.63
C MET A 129 4.68 4.06 -17.47
N ASN A 130 5.23 2.96 -16.92
CA ASN A 130 6.27 2.17 -17.55
C ASN A 130 7.50 2.99 -17.99
N GLN A 131 7.79 4.10 -17.29
CA GLN A 131 8.92 5.00 -17.56
C GLN A 131 8.91 5.60 -18.99
N LYS A 132 7.74 5.72 -19.63
CA LYS A 132 7.62 6.36 -20.93
C LYS A 132 8.01 7.84 -20.86
N LYS A 133 7.65 8.52 -19.77
CA LYS A 133 8.12 9.86 -19.41
C LYS A 133 8.85 9.77 -18.07
N LEU A 134 10.00 10.40 -17.97
CA LEU A 134 10.76 10.50 -16.72
C LEU A 134 10.51 11.87 -16.07
N ALA A 135 10.37 11.86 -14.75
CA ALA A 135 10.31 13.07 -13.94
C ALA A 135 11.74 13.53 -13.67
N ASN A 136 12.24 14.45 -14.50
CA ASN A 136 13.63 14.95 -14.44
C ASN A 136 13.76 16.22 -13.60
N GLU A 137 12.66 16.97 -13.45
CA GLU A 137 12.61 18.14 -12.59
C GLU A 137 12.19 17.75 -11.17
N ASN A 138 12.71 18.45 -10.17
CA ASN A 138 12.31 18.23 -8.78
C ASN A 138 10.80 18.49 -8.64
N PRO A 139 10.05 17.56 -8.04
CA PRO A 139 8.62 17.76 -7.78
C PRO A 139 8.39 18.89 -6.77
N ILE A 140 7.16 19.42 -6.71
CA ILE A 140 6.74 20.27 -5.60
C ILE A 140 6.96 19.48 -4.29
N PRO A 141 7.58 20.05 -3.25
CA PRO A 141 7.78 19.37 -1.98
C PRO A 141 6.46 18.85 -1.39
N HIS A 142 6.47 17.60 -0.93
CA HIS A 142 5.28 16.91 -0.44
C HIS A 142 5.49 16.40 0.98
N ILE A 143 4.53 16.72 1.87
CA ILE A 143 4.39 16.14 3.21
C ILE A 143 3.20 15.18 3.18
N ALA A 144 3.45 13.90 3.44
CA ALA A 144 2.40 12.87 3.46
C ALA A 144 2.01 12.50 4.89
N ILE A 145 0.71 12.60 5.21
CA ILE A 145 0.15 12.35 6.54
C ILE A 145 -0.95 11.31 6.42
N PRO A 146 -0.63 10.01 6.61
CA PRO A 146 -1.62 8.94 6.53
C PRO A 146 -2.58 8.99 7.73
N THR A 147 -3.87 8.74 7.46
CA THR A 147 -4.91 8.57 8.46
C THR A 147 -5.39 7.12 8.57
N THR A 148 -4.77 6.22 7.81
CA THR A 148 -5.00 4.77 7.81
C THR A 148 -3.67 4.03 7.97
N ALA A 149 -3.71 2.86 8.60
CA ALA A 149 -2.55 1.97 8.73
C ALA A 149 -2.68 0.79 7.75
N GLY A 150 -2.34 1.02 6.48
CA GLY A 150 -2.56 0.01 5.43
C GLY A 150 -1.63 0.15 4.24
N THR A 151 -1.82 1.19 3.45
CA THR A 151 -1.14 1.34 2.17
C THR A 151 0.36 1.60 2.27
N GLY A 152 0.82 2.23 3.35
CA GLY A 152 2.21 2.68 3.48
C GLY A 152 2.63 3.69 2.41
N SER A 153 1.66 4.32 1.72
CA SER A 153 1.95 5.20 0.58
C SER A 153 2.85 6.37 0.96
N GLU A 154 2.78 6.87 2.18
CA GLU A 154 3.66 7.92 2.72
C GLU A 154 5.15 7.56 2.67
N ALA A 155 5.45 6.27 2.58
CA ALA A 155 6.82 5.73 2.61
C ALA A 155 7.28 5.15 1.26
N THR A 156 6.52 5.39 0.17
CA THR A 156 6.78 4.80 -1.15
C THR A 156 7.04 5.81 -2.24
N ASN A 157 7.81 5.42 -3.25
CA ASN A 157 8.06 6.18 -4.48
C ASN A 157 7.14 5.75 -5.63
N ALA A 158 5.96 5.23 -5.30
CA ALA A 158 4.95 4.81 -6.25
C ALA A 158 3.64 5.57 -6.01
N THR A 159 2.84 5.71 -7.06
CA THR A 159 1.46 6.17 -7.01
C THR A 159 0.59 5.27 -7.88
N VAL A 160 -0.66 5.02 -7.46
CA VAL A 160 -1.63 4.25 -8.22
C VAL A 160 -2.80 5.16 -8.54
N ILE A 161 -2.98 5.47 -9.82
CA ILE A 161 -4.04 6.37 -10.32
C ILE A 161 -4.85 5.63 -11.37
N THR A 162 -6.17 5.67 -11.29
CA THR A 162 -7.03 5.09 -12.31
C THR A 162 -7.20 6.07 -13.48
N ASP A 163 -6.89 5.60 -14.68
CA ASP A 163 -7.25 6.25 -15.95
C ASP A 163 -8.75 6.04 -16.16
N THR A 164 -9.52 7.12 -16.03
CA THR A 164 -10.99 7.07 -16.15
C THR A 164 -11.47 6.88 -17.57
N THR A 165 -10.62 7.08 -18.58
CA THR A 165 -10.96 6.88 -19.99
C THR A 165 -10.89 5.43 -20.40
N ASN A 166 -9.92 4.68 -19.85
CA ASN A 166 -9.63 3.31 -20.26
C ASN A 166 -9.88 2.27 -19.14
N ASP A 167 -10.34 2.68 -17.96
CA ASP A 167 -10.54 1.84 -16.76
C ASP A 167 -9.28 1.05 -16.40
N ILE A 168 -8.11 1.72 -16.40
CA ILE A 168 -6.82 1.11 -16.11
C ILE A 168 -6.26 1.69 -14.81
N LYS A 169 -5.98 0.83 -13.83
CA LYS A 169 -5.19 1.19 -12.64
C LYS A 169 -3.72 1.31 -13.03
N MET A 170 -3.25 2.54 -13.20
CA MET A 170 -1.88 2.88 -13.55
C MET A 170 -1.00 2.85 -12.30
N MET A 171 -0.12 1.87 -12.17
CA MET A 171 0.94 1.87 -11.16
C MET A 171 2.17 2.56 -11.73
N ILE A 172 2.54 3.70 -11.17
CA ILE A 172 3.63 4.55 -11.62
C ILE A 172 4.69 4.59 -10.52
N LYS A 173 5.92 4.23 -10.83
CA LYS A 173 7.02 4.16 -9.86
C LYS A 173 8.26 4.85 -10.39
N GLN A 174 8.61 5.97 -9.76
CA GLN A 174 9.87 6.69 -10.01
C GLN A 174 10.31 7.39 -8.71
N PRO A 175 11.62 7.66 -8.51
CA PRO A 175 12.10 8.33 -7.29
C PRO A 175 11.41 9.66 -6.98
N ALA A 176 10.98 10.40 -8.00
CA ALA A 176 10.30 11.69 -7.87
C ALA A 176 8.93 11.61 -7.15
N PHE A 177 8.29 10.45 -7.08
CA PHE A 177 7.03 10.26 -6.33
C PHE A 177 7.24 10.03 -4.83
N MET A 178 8.49 10.00 -4.35
CA MET A 178 8.76 9.86 -2.92
C MET A 178 8.42 11.17 -2.19
N PRO A 179 7.56 11.15 -1.15
CA PRO A 179 7.35 12.33 -0.31
C PRO A 179 8.64 12.84 0.33
N ASN A 180 8.76 14.15 0.52
CA ASN A 180 9.90 14.74 1.23
C ASN A 180 9.84 14.43 2.73
N ILE A 181 8.62 14.42 3.28
CA ILE A 181 8.39 14.16 4.70
C ILE A 181 7.17 13.24 4.82
N ALA A 182 7.30 12.19 5.63
CA ALA A 182 6.16 11.41 6.09
C ALA A 182 5.94 11.69 7.58
N ILE A 183 4.69 11.99 7.97
CA ILE A 183 4.28 12.21 9.35
C ILE A 183 3.26 11.15 9.72
N VAL A 184 3.66 10.17 10.52
CA VAL A 184 2.84 9.02 10.90
C VAL A 184 2.41 9.17 12.36
N ASP A 185 1.20 9.70 12.56
CA ASP A 185 0.58 9.87 13.87
C ASP A 185 -0.53 8.85 14.07
N PRO A 186 -0.37 7.86 14.97
CA PRO A 186 -1.37 6.83 15.21
C PRO A 186 -2.72 7.39 15.69
N VAL A 187 -2.75 8.56 16.29
CA VAL A 187 -3.98 9.21 16.75
C VAL A 187 -4.94 9.49 15.60
N LEU A 188 -4.44 9.76 14.39
CA LEU A 188 -5.25 9.99 13.21
C LEU A 188 -5.99 8.72 12.74
N THR A 189 -5.55 7.54 13.16
CA THR A 189 -6.17 6.27 12.80
C THR A 189 -7.30 5.85 13.75
N LEU A 190 -7.48 6.51 14.90
CA LEU A 190 -8.52 6.18 15.88
C LEU A 190 -9.95 6.31 15.31
N THR A 191 -10.11 7.17 14.30
CA THR A 191 -11.42 7.38 13.64
C THR A 191 -11.76 6.32 12.60
N SER A 192 -10.84 5.39 12.29
CA SER A 192 -11.07 4.32 11.32
C SER A 192 -12.03 3.27 11.88
N PRO A 193 -13.19 3.03 11.23
CA PRO A 193 -14.13 2.00 11.67
C PRO A 193 -13.54 0.59 11.50
N PRO A 194 -14.07 -0.43 12.19
CA PRO A 194 -13.56 -1.81 12.17
C PRO A 194 -13.37 -2.37 10.76
N ALA A 195 -14.32 -2.14 9.85
CA ALA A 195 -14.22 -2.62 8.46
C ALA A 195 -13.01 -2.02 7.71
N ILE A 196 -12.74 -0.72 7.89
CA ILE A 196 -11.56 -0.07 7.30
C ILE A 196 -10.29 -0.57 7.99
N THR A 197 -10.30 -0.70 9.31
CA THR A 197 -9.18 -1.25 10.09
C THR A 197 -8.81 -2.66 9.61
N ALA A 198 -9.80 -3.54 9.38
CA ALA A 198 -9.58 -4.89 8.87
C ALA A 198 -8.97 -4.86 7.45
N ALA A 199 -9.60 -4.13 6.53
CA ALA A 199 -9.18 -4.05 5.14
C ALA A 199 -7.74 -3.50 5.02
N THR A 200 -7.45 -2.40 5.72
CA THR A 200 -6.12 -1.76 5.65
C THR A 200 -5.07 -2.57 6.41
N GLY A 201 -5.43 -3.19 7.52
CA GLY A 201 -4.49 -4.00 8.29
C GLY A 201 -4.06 -5.28 7.55
N ILE A 202 -4.97 -5.99 6.87
CA ILE A 202 -4.60 -7.13 6.01
C ILE A 202 -3.81 -6.66 4.78
N ASP A 203 -4.13 -5.50 4.24
CA ASP A 203 -3.33 -4.90 3.17
C ASP A 203 -1.88 -4.67 3.60
N ALA A 204 -1.68 -4.06 4.77
CA ALA A 204 -0.34 -3.89 5.35
C ALA A 204 0.39 -5.23 5.59
N LEU A 205 -0.34 -6.26 6.07
CA LEU A 205 0.21 -7.60 6.22
C LEU A 205 0.61 -8.20 4.86
N SER A 206 -0.26 -8.05 3.86
CA SER A 206 0.02 -8.51 2.49
C SER A 206 1.26 -7.83 1.91
N HIS A 207 1.40 -6.52 2.08
CA HIS A 207 2.59 -5.76 1.68
C HIS A 207 3.87 -6.31 2.34
N ALA A 208 3.84 -6.54 3.64
CA ALA A 208 4.99 -7.06 4.38
C ALA A 208 5.34 -8.49 3.94
N VAL A 209 4.36 -9.38 3.85
CA VAL A 209 4.55 -10.76 3.43
C VAL A 209 5.06 -10.83 1.99
N GLU A 210 4.41 -10.14 1.05
CA GLU A 210 4.81 -10.15 -0.35
C GLU A 210 6.20 -9.58 -0.58
N SER A 211 6.53 -8.46 0.09
CA SER A 211 7.88 -7.88 -0.03
C SER A 211 8.95 -8.80 0.55
N TYR A 212 8.63 -9.56 1.61
CA TYR A 212 9.53 -10.56 2.17
C TYR A 212 9.69 -11.76 1.24
N LEU A 213 8.61 -12.22 0.60
CA LEU A 213 8.64 -13.34 -0.35
C LEU A 213 9.20 -12.95 -1.72
N SER A 214 9.27 -11.67 -2.06
CA SER A 214 9.68 -11.18 -3.36
C SER A 214 11.08 -11.68 -3.77
N ARG A 215 11.24 -12.05 -5.04
CA ARG A 215 12.55 -12.35 -5.63
C ARG A 215 13.51 -11.16 -5.67
N LEU A 216 12.98 -9.95 -5.43
CA LEU A 216 13.74 -8.71 -5.31
C LEU A 216 14.08 -8.38 -3.84
N ALA A 217 13.65 -9.20 -2.89
CA ALA A 217 13.93 -9.02 -1.46
C ALA A 217 15.43 -9.06 -1.19
N HIS A 218 15.88 -8.22 -0.27
CA HIS A 218 17.27 -8.13 0.14
C HIS A 218 17.37 -7.80 1.66
N PRO A 219 18.55 -7.89 2.29
CA PRO A 219 18.67 -7.81 3.76
C PRO A 219 17.95 -6.62 4.40
N TYR A 220 18.02 -5.42 3.80
CA TYR A 220 17.35 -4.23 4.32
C TYR A 220 15.81 -4.38 4.29
N THR A 221 15.26 -4.83 3.15
CA THR A 221 13.80 -5.03 3.03
C THR A 221 13.30 -6.18 3.89
N ASN A 222 14.09 -7.26 4.03
CA ASN A 222 13.74 -8.38 4.91
C ASN A 222 13.62 -7.94 6.38
N MET A 223 14.53 -7.11 6.86
CA MET A 223 14.48 -6.56 8.22
C MET A 223 13.18 -5.77 8.45
N LEU A 224 12.82 -4.90 7.52
CA LEU A 224 11.60 -4.09 7.61
C LEU A 224 10.34 -4.95 7.53
N ALA A 225 10.29 -5.90 6.61
CA ALA A 225 9.16 -6.81 6.42
C ALA A 225 8.90 -7.68 7.66
N LEU A 226 9.96 -8.28 8.23
CA LEU A 226 9.83 -9.10 9.43
C LEU A 226 9.37 -8.29 10.64
N SER A 227 9.88 -7.06 10.80
CA SER A 227 9.41 -6.14 11.83
C SER A 227 7.94 -5.75 11.62
N ALA A 228 7.56 -5.41 10.39
CA ALA A 228 6.19 -5.08 10.04
C ALA A 228 5.23 -6.24 10.30
N MET A 229 5.55 -7.44 9.83
CA MET A 229 4.74 -8.65 10.05
C MET A 229 4.51 -8.90 11.54
N LYS A 230 5.55 -8.77 12.35
CA LYS A 230 5.44 -8.96 13.81
C LYS A 230 4.47 -7.95 14.43
N LEU A 231 4.66 -6.66 14.16
CA LEU A 231 3.81 -5.60 14.70
C LEU A 231 2.34 -5.80 14.31
N ILE A 232 2.09 -6.14 13.04
CA ILE A 232 0.73 -6.33 12.52
C ILE A 232 0.09 -7.58 13.12
N VAL A 233 0.76 -8.74 13.07
CA VAL A 233 0.22 -10.01 13.58
C VAL A 233 -0.14 -9.93 15.06
N GLU A 234 0.70 -9.27 15.87
CA GLU A 234 0.49 -9.15 17.32
C GLU A 234 -0.63 -8.17 17.70
N ASN A 235 -0.99 -7.20 16.82
CA ASN A 235 -1.89 -6.10 17.20
C ASN A 235 -3.18 -6.00 16.38
N MET A 236 -3.26 -6.67 15.24
CA MET A 236 -4.35 -6.48 14.28
C MET A 236 -5.73 -6.85 14.83
N LEU A 237 -5.86 -7.97 15.54
CA LEU A 237 -7.12 -8.34 16.19
C LEU A 237 -7.47 -7.38 17.31
N THR A 238 -6.49 -6.97 18.11
CA THR A 238 -6.71 -6.01 19.19
C THR A 238 -7.29 -4.70 18.65
N VAL A 239 -6.70 -4.14 17.60
CA VAL A 239 -7.18 -2.88 17.02
C VAL A 239 -8.52 -3.02 16.28
N TYR A 240 -8.84 -4.22 15.79
CA TYR A 240 -10.13 -4.51 15.17
C TYR A 240 -11.26 -4.61 16.21
N GLU A 241 -11.01 -5.26 17.34
CA GLU A 241 -11.98 -5.45 18.44
C GLU A 241 -12.10 -4.20 19.33
N ASP A 242 -10.99 -3.50 19.55
CA ASP A 242 -10.89 -2.27 20.34
C ASP A 242 -10.17 -1.18 19.51
N GLY A 243 -10.94 -0.45 18.73
CA GLY A 243 -10.43 0.61 17.85
C GLY A 243 -9.81 1.80 18.58
N ASP A 244 -10.07 1.96 19.87
CA ASP A 244 -9.53 3.04 20.72
C ASP A 244 -8.21 2.67 21.39
N ASN A 245 -7.75 1.44 21.23
CA ASN A 245 -6.46 0.98 21.78
C ASN A 245 -5.29 1.65 21.06
N ILE A 246 -4.79 2.72 21.66
CA ILE A 246 -3.75 3.56 21.04
C ILE A 246 -2.41 2.83 20.85
N GLU A 247 -2.05 1.93 21.75
CA GLU A 247 -0.83 1.13 21.65
C GLU A 247 -0.90 0.19 20.43
N ALA A 248 -2.06 -0.45 20.22
CA ALA A 248 -2.28 -1.29 19.04
C ALA A 248 -2.32 -0.45 17.75
N ARG A 249 -2.96 0.75 17.78
CA ARG A 249 -2.91 1.70 16.65
C ARG A 249 -1.50 2.13 16.30
N GLU A 250 -0.68 2.41 17.31
CA GLU A 250 0.73 2.78 17.13
C GLU A 250 1.53 1.65 16.47
N ALA A 251 1.37 0.42 16.95
CA ALA A 251 2.00 -0.75 16.36
C ALA A 251 1.56 -0.97 14.90
N MET A 252 0.26 -0.83 14.60
CA MET A 252 -0.28 -0.95 13.24
C MET A 252 0.25 0.14 12.32
N ALA A 253 0.28 1.40 12.77
CA ALA A 253 0.79 2.53 11.98
C ALA A 253 2.28 2.35 11.64
N LEU A 254 3.09 1.95 12.63
CA LEU A 254 4.51 1.65 12.43
C LEU A 254 4.70 0.46 11.48
N GLY A 255 3.92 -0.63 11.69
CA GLY A 255 3.96 -1.82 10.85
C GLY A 255 3.61 -1.51 9.39
N SER A 256 2.56 -0.73 9.15
CA SER A 256 2.16 -0.27 7.82
C SER A 256 3.26 0.56 7.13
N MET A 257 3.83 1.54 7.83
CA MET A 257 4.94 2.34 7.30
C MET A 257 6.17 1.48 6.95
N GLN A 258 6.55 0.54 7.83
CA GLN A 258 7.67 -0.37 7.55
C GLN A 258 7.39 -1.30 6.37
N ALA A 259 6.14 -1.81 6.23
CA ALA A 259 5.72 -2.58 5.07
C ALA A 259 5.83 -1.73 3.80
N GLY A 260 5.42 -0.45 3.85
CA GLY A 260 5.57 0.54 2.79
C GLY A 260 7.02 0.69 2.34
N LEU A 261 7.93 0.94 3.27
CA LEU A 261 9.38 1.02 3.01
C LEU A 261 9.91 -0.28 2.41
N SER A 262 9.44 -1.44 2.89
CA SER A 262 9.89 -2.73 2.40
C SER A 262 9.45 -2.96 0.95
N PHE A 263 8.15 -2.91 0.65
CA PHE A 263 7.69 -3.20 -0.70
C PHE A 263 8.09 -2.12 -1.73
N SER A 264 8.25 -0.88 -1.31
CA SER A 264 8.78 0.17 -2.17
C SER A 264 10.17 -0.19 -2.73
N ASN A 265 10.96 -0.97 -1.99
CA ASN A 265 12.32 -1.37 -2.34
C ASN A 265 12.47 -2.84 -2.80
N ALA A 266 11.45 -3.70 -2.53
CA ALA A 266 11.47 -5.11 -2.92
C ALA A 266 10.31 -5.53 -3.85
N SER A 267 9.33 -4.63 -4.08
CA SER A 267 8.09 -4.89 -4.82
C SER A 267 7.10 -5.81 -4.08
N VAL A 268 5.83 -5.63 -4.38
CA VAL A 268 4.77 -6.61 -4.15
C VAL A 268 4.81 -7.70 -5.22
N VAL A 269 4.10 -8.81 -5.03
CA VAL A 269 4.18 -9.97 -5.93
C VAL A 269 2.81 -10.39 -6.46
N LEU A 270 2.40 -11.62 -6.25
CA LEU A 270 1.27 -12.23 -6.95
C LEU A 270 -0.09 -11.80 -6.41
N VAL A 271 -0.24 -11.57 -5.09
CA VAL A 271 -1.51 -11.13 -4.48
C VAL A 271 -1.93 -9.79 -5.08
N HIS A 272 -1.05 -8.80 -5.03
CA HIS A 272 -1.32 -7.48 -5.61
C HIS A 272 -1.46 -7.52 -7.14
N GLY A 273 -0.73 -8.41 -7.82
CA GLY A 273 -0.90 -8.64 -9.25
C GLY A 273 -2.32 -9.08 -9.59
N MET A 274 -2.87 -10.03 -8.83
CA MET A 274 -4.21 -10.58 -9.02
C MET A 274 -5.31 -9.65 -8.53
N SER A 275 -5.09 -8.88 -7.48
CA SER A 275 -6.14 -8.04 -6.86
C SER A 275 -6.51 -6.83 -7.71
N ARG A 276 -5.55 -6.24 -8.44
CA ARG A 276 -5.79 -5.05 -9.26
C ARG A 276 -6.91 -5.22 -10.30
N PRO A 277 -6.92 -6.29 -11.12
CA PRO A 277 -8.03 -6.52 -12.05
C PRO A 277 -9.36 -6.77 -11.36
N ILE A 278 -9.37 -7.41 -10.20
CA ILE A 278 -10.59 -7.62 -9.39
C ILE A 278 -11.16 -6.28 -8.95
N GLY A 279 -10.33 -5.42 -8.40
CA GLY A 279 -10.74 -4.06 -8.01
C GLY A 279 -11.28 -3.24 -9.19
N ALA A 280 -10.63 -3.32 -10.36
CA ALA A 280 -11.04 -2.59 -11.55
C ALA A 280 -12.38 -3.07 -12.12
N LEU A 281 -12.63 -4.39 -12.18
CA LEU A 281 -13.79 -4.97 -12.83
C LEU A 281 -15.00 -5.17 -11.89
N PHE A 282 -14.74 -5.47 -10.63
CA PHE A 282 -15.78 -5.83 -9.65
C PHE A 282 -15.90 -4.84 -8.49
N HIS A 283 -15.13 -3.75 -8.53
CA HIS A 283 -15.16 -2.67 -7.54
C HIS A 283 -14.96 -3.14 -6.09
N VAL A 284 -14.24 -4.25 -5.91
CA VAL A 284 -13.85 -4.72 -4.58
C VAL A 284 -12.80 -3.79 -4.01
N PRO A 285 -12.96 -3.29 -2.78
CA PRO A 285 -11.94 -2.46 -2.14
C PRO A 285 -10.58 -3.17 -2.09
N HIS A 286 -9.51 -2.43 -2.36
CA HIS A 286 -8.17 -2.98 -2.58
C HIS A 286 -7.70 -3.93 -1.47
N GLY A 287 -7.72 -3.47 -0.21
CA GLY A 287 -7.28 -4.29 0.93
C GLY A 287 -8.13 -5.55 1.13
N ILE A 288 -9.44 -5.48 0.82
CA ILE A 288 -10.33 -6.64 0.88
C ILE A 288 -9.99 -7.65 -0.22
N SER A 289 -9.75 -7.20 -1.45
CA SER A 289 -9.37 -8.12 -2.53
C SER A 289 -8.02 -8.80 -2.27
N ASN A 290 -7.06 -8.08 -1.66
CA ASN A 290 -5.80 -8.66 -1.20
C ASN A 290 -6.02 -9.72 -0.12
N ALA A 291 -6.88 -9.44 0.87
CA ALA A 291 -7.20 -10.38 1.95
C ALA A 291 -7.83 -11.69 1.42
N MET A 292 -8.77 -11.58 0.46
CA MET A 292 -9.43 -12.73 -0.17
C MET A 292 -8.47 -13.61 -0.97
N LEU A 293 -7.42 -13.03 -1.53
CA LEU A 293 -6.45 -13.72 -2.37
C LEU A 293 -5.27 -14.29 -1.58
N LEU A 294 -4.89 -13.64 -0.49
CA LEU A 294 -3.64 -13.91 0.21
C LEU A 294 -3.46 -15.39 0.58
N PRO A 295 -4.40 -16.10 1.24
CA PRO A 295 -4.20 -17.50 1.60
C PRO A 295 -4.01 -18.40 0.39
N ALA A 296 -4.83 -18.27 -0.65
CA ALA A 296 -4.76 -19.08 -1.86
C ALA A 296 -3.43 -18.89 -2.62
N VAL A 297 -2.94 -17.65 -2.69
CA VAL A 297 -1.67 -17.31 -3.34
C VAL A 297 -0.48 -17.83 -2.55
N LEU A 298 -0.54 -17.78 -1.22
CA LEU A 298 0.51 -18.34 -0.36
C LEU A 298 0.58 -19.86 -0.49
N ASP A 299 -0.58 -20.53 -0.53
CA ASP A 299 -0.64 -21.99 -0.76
C ASP A 299 -0.07 -22.37 -2.11
N TYR A 300 -0.42 -21.65 -3.18
CA TYR A 300 0.18 -21.82 -4.51
C TYR A 300 1.70 -21.65 -4.50
N SER A 301 2.24 -20.72 -3.72
CA SER A 301 3.65 -20.34 -3.71
C SER A 301 4.48 -21.14 -2.70
N LYS A 302 3.85 -21.85 -1.76
CA LYS A 302 4.46 -22.46 -0.57
C LYS A 302 5.73 -23.25 -0.86
N ASP A 303 5.67 -24.18 -1.81
CA ASP A 303 6.82 -25.08 -2.10
C ASP A 303 8.08 -24.33 -2.58
N ALA A 304 7.92 -23.12 -3.13
CA ALA A 304 9.03 -22.29 -3.58
C ALA A 304 9.60 -21.38 -2.48
N CYS A 305 8.95 -21.28 -1.29
CA CYS A 305 9.34 -20.34 -0.25
C CYS A 305 9.07 -20.85 1.19
N VAL A 306 9.14 -22.16 1.41
CA VAL A 306 8.86 -22.81 2.72
C VAL A 306 9.58 -22.13 3.89
N GLU A 307 10.87 -21.85 3.77
CA GLU A 307 11.66 -21.24 4.84
C GLU A 307 11.12 -19.86 5.22
N ARG A 308 10.78 -19.02 4.23
CA ARG A 308 10.26 -17.68 4.45
C ARG A 308 8.84 -17.68 5.02
N LEU A 309 7.99 -18.62 4.57
CA LEU A 309 6.68 -18.83 5.17
C LEU A 309 6.78 -19.40 6.60
N ALA A 310 7.77 -20.23 6.89
CA ALA A 310 8.02 -20.70 8.23
C ALA A 310 8.40 -19.57 9.20
N ASP A 311 9.11 -18.52 8.73
CA ASP A 311 9.37 -17.33 9.55
C ASP A 311 8.08 -16.62 9.94
N LEU A 312 7.13 -16.48 9.01
CA LEU A 312 5.80 -15.94 9.30
C LEU A 312 5.03 -16.85 10.28
N GLY A 313 5.11 -18.18 10.09
CA GLY A 313 4.49 -19.15 11.01
C GLY A 313 5.04 -19.04 12.43
N ARG A 314 6.34 -18.76 12.60
CA ARG A 314 6.94 -18.50 13.92
C ARG A 314 6.36 -17.26 14.60
N LEU A 315 6.03 -16.22 13.85
CA LEU A 315 5.39 -15.02 14.41
C LEU A 315 3.99 -15.34 14.96
N PHE A 316 3.16 -16.09 14.23
CA PHE A 316 1.85 -16.52 14.70
C PHE A 316 1.94 -17.54 15.85
N ASN A 317 2.93 -18.46 15.81
CA ASN A 317 3.11 -19.49 16.82
C ASN A 317 3.68 -18.94 18.15
N HIS A 318 4.28 -17.75 18.14
CA HIS A 318 4.96 -17.16 19.30
C HIS A 318 5.97 -18.12 19.99
N GLY A 319 6.53 -19.08 19.24
CA GLY A 319 7.47 -20.08 19.79
C GLY A 319 6.85 -21.11 20.75
N ARG A 320 5.52 -21.27 20.75
CA ARG A 320 4.81 -22.15 21.71
C ARG A 320 4.82 -23.62 21.34
N LEU A 321 4.96 -23.94 20.04
CA LEU A 321 4.94 -25.31 19.51
C LEU A 321 6.24 -25.60 18.77
N GLU A 322 6.81 -26.80 19.01
CA GLU A 322 7.88 -27.32 18.17
C GLU A 322 7.27 -27.85 16.86
N MET A 323 7.61 -27.21 15.75
CA MET A 323 7.11 -27.52 14.41
C MET A 323 8.26 -27.49 13.42
N SER A 324 8.22 -28.37 12.44
CA SER A 324 9.11 -28.31 11.28
C SER A 324 8.86 -27.08 10.42
N GLN A 325 9.78 -26.76 9.51
CA GLN A 325 9.58 -25.61 8.59
C GLN A 325 8.34 -25.77 7.73
N VAL A 326 8.01 -26.97 7.27
CA VAL A 326 6.81 -27.25 6.47
C VAL A 326 5.54 -27.02 7.30
N GLU A 327 5.50 -27.57 8.51
CA GLU A 327 4.37 -27.36 9.44
C GLU A 327 4.21 -25.89 9.82
N LEU A 328 5.29 -25.13 9.99
CA LEU A 328 5.23 -23.69 10.25
C LEU A 328 4.72 -22.92 9.03
N ALA A 329 5.10 -23.32 7.82
CA ALA A 329 4.58 -22.69 6.58
C ALA A 329 3.08 -22.94 6.43
N ASP A 330 2.60 -24.18 6.68
CA ASP A 330 1.17 -24.49 6.70
C ASP A 330 0.43 -23.72 7.79
N PHE A 331 1.02 -23.65 8.98
CA PHE A 331 0.47 -22.91 10.11
C PHE A 331 0.36 -21.40 9.83
N ALA A 332 1.30 -20.82 9.07
CA ALA A 332 1.21 -19.42 8.65
C ALA A 332 -0.04 -19.18 7.79
N ILE A 333 -0.29 -20.04 6.82
CA ILE A 333 -1.45 -19.92 5.90
C ILE A 333 -2.76 -20.07 6.69
N GLU A 334 -2.87 -21.11 7.53
CA GLU A 334 -4.06 -21.33 8.37
C GLU A 334 -4.28 -20.17 9.35
N SER A 335 -3.21 -19.61 9.93
CA SER A 335 -3.33 -18.46 10.83
C SER A 335 -3.85 -17.21 10.12
N ILE A 336 -3.46 -16.97 8.87
CA ILE A 336 -4.01 -15.87 8.05
C ILE A 336 -5.49 -16.11 7.75
N LYS A 337 -5.89 -17.34 7.40
CA LYS A 337 -7.31 -17.71 7.19
C LYS A 337 -8.14 -17.43 8.44
N GLU A 338 -7.68 -17.90 9.60
CA GLU A 338 -8.33 -17.64 10.88
C GLU A 338 -8.41 -16.15 11.22
N LEU A 339 -7.37 -15.38 10.89
CA LEU A 339 -7.35 -13.94 11.06
C LEU A 339 -8.43 -13.26 10.20
N CYS A 340 -8.52 -13.63 8.93
CA CYS A 340 -9.55 -13.15 8.00
C CYS A 340 -10.97 -13.50 8.50
N LYS A 341 -11.21 -14.75 8.92
CA LYS A 341 -12.51 -15.17 9.51
C LYS A 341 -12.90 -14.30 10.70
N LYS A 342 -11.99 -14.08 11.65
CA LYS A 342 -12.26 -13.26 12.85
C LYS A 342 -12.61 -11.81 12.52
N MET A 343 -12.17 -11.32 11.37
CA MET A 343 -12.49 -9.98 10.87
C MET A 343 -13.63 -9.97 9.85
N ASN A 344 -14.38 -11.07 9.73
CA ASN A 344 -15.50 -11.23 8.80
C ASN A 344 -15.12 -11.02 7.33
N ILE A 345 -13.91 -11.42 6.95
CA ILE A 345 -13.44 -11.44 5.57
C ILE A 345 -13.49 -12.88 5.07
N GLY A 346 -14.33 -13.14 4.06
CA GLY A 346 -14.46 -14.43 3.37
C GLY A 346 -13.69 -14.45 2.03
N ASN A 347 -14.11 -15.36 1.14
CA ASN A 347 -13.57 -15.46 -0.22
C ASN A 347 -14.36 -14.57 -1.21
N LEU A 348 -13.99 -14.60 -2.48
CA LEU A 348 -14.60 -13.78 -3.55
C LEU A 348 -16.11 -14.13 -3.76
N LYS A 349 -16.49 -15.40 -3.61
CA LYS A 349 -17.88 -15.83 -3.67
C LYS A 349 -18.70 -15.27 -2.50
N ASP A 350 -18.17 -15.35 -1.29
CA ASP A 350 -18.84 -14.83 -0.09
C ASP A 350 -19.00 -13.30 -0.13
N TRP A 351 -18.11 -12.61 -0.82
CA TRP A 351 -18.26 -11.18 -1.10
C TRP A 351 -19.45 -10.86 -2.01
N GLY A 352 -19.91 -11.84 -2.79
CA GLY A 352 -21.08 -11.71 -3.66
C GLY A 352 -20.75 -11.36 -5.11
N ILE A 353 -19.52 -11.62 -5.58
CA ILE A 353 -19.19 -11.51 -7.00
C ILE A 353 -19.95 -12.60 -7.76
N ASP A 354 -20.66 -12.24 -8.84
CA ASP A 354 -21.34 -13.19 -9.70
C ASP A 354 -20.35 -14.18 -10.34
N GLU A 355 -20.61 -15.47 -10.16
CA GLU A 355 -19.71 -16.53 -10.58
C GLU A 355 -19.47 -16.54 -12.10
N GLN A 356 -20.54 -16.36 -12.89
CA GLN A 356 -20.44 -16.39 -14.33
C GLN A 356 -19.63 -15.19 -14.83
N ALA A 357 -19.94 -13.99 -14.35
CA ALA A 357 -19.21 -12.78 -14.71
C ALA A 357 -17.73 -12.88 -14.31
N PHE A 358 -17.43 -13.47 -13.14
CA PHE A 358 -16.06 -13.68 -12.69
C PHE A 358 -15.30 -14.62 -13.62
N TYR A 359 -15.87 -15.77 -13.96
CA TYR A 359 -15.23 -16.77 -14.84
C TYR A 359 -15.04 -16.23 -16.25
N GLU A 360 -15.96 -15.45 -16.78
CA GLU A 360 -15.82 -14.77 -18.09
C GLU A 360 -14.67 -13.74 -18.08
N ALA A 361 -14.43 -13.08 -16.94
CA ALA A 361 -13.38 -12.08 -16.79
C ALA A 361 -11.97 -12.67 -16.59
N ILE A 362 -11.83 -13.95 -16.16
CA ILE A 362 -10.54 -14.58 -15.82
C ILE A 362 -9.46 -14.40 -16.91
N PRO A 363 -9.72 -14.61 -18.22
CA PRO A 363 -8.68 -14.45 -19.24
C PRO A 363 -8.11 -13.03 -19.33
N LYS A 364 -8.98 -12.02 -19.14
CA LYS A 364 -8.58 -10.60 -19.07
C LYS A 364 -7.81 -10.33 -17.80
N MET A 365 -8.34 -10.74 -16.65
CA MET A 365 -7.69 -10.55 -15.36
C MET A 365 -6.28 -11.14 -15.33
N ALA A 366 -6.09 -12.36 -15.86
CA ALA A 366 -4.77 -12.99 -15.94
C ALA A 366 -3.81 -12.20 -16.83
N THR A 367 -4.28 -11.64 -17.95
CA THR A 367 -3.47 -10.81 -18.83
C THR A 367 -3.04 -9.51 -18.14
N ASP A 368 -3.99 -8.83 -17.49
CA ASP A 368 -3.74 -7.55 -16.81
C ASP A 368 -2.82 -7.75 -15.59
N ALA A 369 -3.01 -8.84 -14.85
CA ALA A 369 -2.14 -9.20 -13.72
C ALA A 369 -0.69 -9.39 -14.17
N LEU A 370 -0.45 -10.15 -15.24
CA LEU A 370 0.90 -10.36 -15.80
C LEU A 370 1.49 -9.04 -16.32
N ALA A 371 0.69 -8.24 -17.01
CA ALA A 371 1.13 -6.93 -17.54
C ALA A 371 1.56 -5.95 -16.44
N SER A 372 1.06 -6.12 -15.21
CA SER A 372 1.48 -5.32 -14.05
C SER A 372 2.94 -5.53 -13.64
N GLY A 373 3.56 -6.63 -14.06
CA GLY A 373 4.92 -7.04 -13.71
C GLY A 373 5.07 -7.63 -12.29
N SER A 374 4.10 -7.45 -11.40
CA SER A 374 4.16 -7.93 -10.01
C SER A 374 4.27 -9.46 -9.90
N PRO A 375 3.51 -10.29 -10.66
CA PRO A 375 3.62 -11.73 -10.61
C PRO A 375 5.02 -12.28 -10.99
N GLY A 376 5.78 -11.53 -11.81
CA GLY A 376 7.17 -11.89 -12.17
C GLY A 376 8.15 -11.86 -11.00
N ASN A 377 7.79 -11.19 -9.89
CA ASN A 377 8.59 -11.12 -8.68
C ASN A 377 8.21 -12.20 -7.64
N ASN A 378 7.16 -12.99 -7.90
CA ASN A 378 6.71 -14.04 -6.98
C ASN A 378 7.73 -15.18 -6.90
N PRO A 379 7.89 -15.86 -5.74
CA PRO A 379 8.80 -17.01 -5.61
C PRO A 379 8.55 -18.10 -6.68
N LYS A 380 7.29 -18.46 -6.89
CA LYS A 380 6.82 -19.29 -7.97
C LYS A 380 6.14 -18.39 -9.02
N VAL A 381 6.85 -18.10 -10.11
CA VAL A 381 6.32 -17.24 -11.18
C VAL A 381 5.27 -18.02 -11.98
N PRO A 382 4.00 -17.54 -12.02
CA PRO A 382 2.95 -18.27 -12.72
C PRO A 382 3.02 -18.08 -14.24
N THR A 383 2.61 -19.10 -15.00
CA THR A 383 2.16 -18.92 -16.38
C THR A 383 0.78 -18.28 -16.42
N LYS A 384 0.32 -17.86 -17.60
CA LYS A 384 -1.04 -17.33 -17.76
C LYS A 384 -2.10 -18.39 -17.40
N GLU A 385 -1.89 -19.63 -17.80
CA GLU A 385 -2.77 -20.77 -17.54
C GLU A 385 -2.85 -21.08 -16.04
N GLU A 386 -1.70 -21.12 -15.35
CA GLU A 386 -1.67 -21.28 -13.90
C GLU A 386 -2.37 -20.14 -13.18
N LEU A 387 -2.21 -18.91 -13.66
CA LEU A 387 -2.87 -17.73 -13.07
C LEU A 387 -4.38 -17.79 -13.28
N MET A 388 -4.85 -18.22 -14.46
CA MET A 388 -6.28 -18.43 -14.71
C MET A 388 -6.88 -19.49 -13.77
N GLU A 389 -6.14 -20.56 -13.53
CA GLU A 389 -6.58 -21.62 -12.60
C GLU A 389 -6.57 -21.13 -11.15
N LEU A 390 -5.55 -20.34 -10.77
CA LEU A 390 -5.46 -19.77 -9.42
C LEU A 390 -6.63 -18.80 -9.12
N TYR A 391 -7.11 -18.03 -10.11
CA TYR A 391 -8.32 -17.21 -9.96
C TYR A 391 -9.55 -18.08 -9.66
N LYS A 392 -9.71 -19.25 -10.32
CA LYS A 392 -10.83 -20.17 -10.05
C LYS A 392 -10.71 -20.75 -8.64
N VAL A 393 -9.51 -21.16 -8.23
CA VAL A 393 -9.24 -21.66 -6.88
C VAL A 393 -9.60 -20.57 -5.84
N ALA A 394 -9.11 -19.34 -6.05
CA ALA A 394 -9.34 -18.23 -5.12
C ALA A 394 -10.83 -17.86 -4.99
N TYR A 395 -11.63 -18.03 -6.04
CA TYR A 395 -13.07 -17.73 -5.98
C TYR A 395 -13.81 -18.58 -4.95
N HIS A 396 -13.44 -19.86 -4.80
CA HIS A 396 -14.05 -20.80 -3.86
C HIS A 396 -13.14 -21.16 -2.68
N TYR A 397 -12.02 -20.46 -2.50
CA TYR A 397 -11.04 -20.84 -1.49
C TYR A 397 -11.66 -20.81 -0.09
N GLU A 398 -11.65 -21.94 0.60
CA GLU A 398 -12.22 -22.06 1.94
C GLU A 398 -11.25 -21.46 2.99
N PHE A 399 -11.80 -20.57 3.77
CA PHE A 399 -11.11 -19.96 4.90
C PHE A 399 -11.36 -20.76 6.17
#